data_799e9357f56a90335447834263277a4a
#
_entry.id   799e9357f56a90335447834263277a4a
#
_cell.length_a   1.000
_cell.length_b   1.000
_cell.length_c   1.000
_cell.angle_alpha   90.00
_cell.angle_beta   90.00
_cell.angle_gamma   90.00
#
_symmetry.space_group_name_H-M   'P 1'
#
loop_
_entity.id
_entity.type
_entity.pdbx_description
1 polymer ?
#
loop_
_entity_poly.entity_id
_entity_poly.type
_entity_poly.pdbx_seq_one_letter_code
_entity_poly.pdbx_strand_id
1 'polypeptide(L)'
;MANITTTQVDDSIPTIVAAEALGYLKANTVLARLVNRDYDSEVATFGQIIKIPYGGALSVNDKAVNTVVTLQTPADAVYTVTLNKHKEVSFLIEDTAKAFARPDWFTRYMQDGMMKMAEQLDSDIAALYSGFSQSIDATSGIGEDDFRNARRLLNAAKAPQTQRYFVGSEDADYEIMGIERVINRDYTETLGSKAADSMVGRFMGFDLFMDQMIATSGGEAKNMAFHRDAMVLATRPLPPAPAGSGVVQRVISEDGVGIRVTMSYSPNYLGVQLTLDMLYGVAELRDSHGVIIRSSEL
;
A
#
# COMPACT_ATOMS: atom_id res chain seq x y z
N MET A 1 27.28 -10.01 -41.62
CA MET A 1 26.77 -9.03 -40.67
C MET A 1 25.35 -9.43 -40.32
N ALA A 2 25.12 -9.82 -39.08
CA ALA A 2 23.76 -10.20 -38.64
C ALA A 2 22.97 -8.89 -38.41
N ASN A 3 21.89 -8.71 -39.18
CA ASN A 3 20.98 -7.59 -38.99
C ASN A 3 20.21 -7.79 -37.69
N ILE A 4 20.08 -6.73 -36.89
CA ILE A 4 19.16 -6.70 -35.78
C ILE A 4 17.75 -6.78 -36.38
N THR A 5 17.05 -7.88 -36.11
CA THR A 5 15.68 -8.09 -36.58
C THR A 5 14.67 -7.57 -35.56
N THR A 6 13.45 -7.27 -35.97
CA THR A 6 12.34 -6.80 -35.14
C THR A 6 12.10 -7.72 -33.95
N THR A 7 12.37 -9.01 -34.04
CA THR A 7 12.22 -10.01 -32.96
C THR A 7 13.14 -9.74 -31.77
N GLN A 8 14.28 -9.08 -31.98
CA GLN A 8 15.21 -8.74 -30.88
C GLN A 8 14.84 -7.41 -30.18
N VAL A 9 14.07 -6.57 -30.88
CA VAL A 9 13.57 -5.30 -30.33
C VAL A 9 12.23 -5.53 -29.60
N ASP A 10 11.40 -6.46 -30.08
CA ASP A 10 10.09 -6.77 -29.50
C ASP A 10 10.16 -7.27 -28.04
N ASP A 11 11.23 -7.95 -27.65
CA ASP A 11 11.41 -8.43 -26.27
C ASP A 11 11.95 -7.35 -25.29
N SER A 12 12.62 -6.32 -25.82
CA SER A 12 13.23 -5.28 -24.99
C SER A 12 12.25 -4.17 -24.62
N ILE A 13 11.36 -3.78 -25.53
CA ILE A 13 10.39 -2.69 -25.31
C ILE A 13 9.45 -2.98 -24.14
N PRO A 14 8.78 -4.14 -24.03
CA PRO A 14 7.90 -4.42 -22.91
C PRO A 14 8.63 -4.48 -21.56
N THR A 15 9.90 -4.89 -21.57
CA THR A 15 10.71 -4.95 -20.34
C THR A 15 11.02 -3.55 -19.82
N ILE A 16 11.38 -2.62 -20.71
CA ILE A 16 11.65 -1.21 -20.36
C ILE A 16 10.35 -0.56 -19.87
N VAL A 17 9.25 -0.72 -20.62
CA VAL A 17 7.94 -0.18 -20.26
C VAL A 17 7.46 -0.71 -18.91
N ALA A 18 7.63 -1.99 -18.64
CA ALA A 18 7.20 -2.58 -17.37
C ALA A 18 8.06 -2.11 -16.19
N ALA A 19 9.39 -1.98 -16.37
CA ALA A 19 10.27 -1.46 -15.33
C ALA A 19 9.96 0.02 -15.01
N GLU A 20 9.69 0.83 -16.03
CA GLU A 20 9.31 2.22 -15.88
C GLU A 20 7.93 2.35 -15.19
N ALA A 21 6.95 1.55 -15.61
CA ALA A 21 5.64 1.48 -14.99
C ALA A 21 5.71 1.14 -13.50
N LEU A 22 6.52 0.14 -13.13
CA LEU A 22 6.73 -0.22 -11.72
C LEU A 22 7.40 0.91 -10.93
N GLY A 23 8.34 1.63 -11.54
CA GLY A 23 8.96 2.80 -10.94
C GLY A 23 7.95 3.89 -10.59
N TYR A 24 7.02 4.19 -11.50
CA TYR A 24 5.96 5.19 -11.25
C TYR A 24 4.97 4.72 -10.17
N LEU A 25 4.59 3.45 -10.17
CA LEU A 25 3.72 2.91 -9.12
C LEU A 25 4.36 3.09 -7.74
N LYS A 26 5.61 2.68 -7.59
CA LYS A 26 6.35 2.80 -6.32
C LYS A 26 6.54 4.25 -5.87
N ALA A 27 6.75 5.17 -6.79
CA ALA A 27 6.95 6.58 -6.46
C ALA A 27 5.67 7.24 -5.91
N ASN A 28 4.49 6.76 -6.31
CA ASN A 28 3.21 7.37 -5.98
C ASN A 28 2.42 6.63 -4.87
N THR A 29 2.89 5.49 -4.38
CA THR A 29 2.25 4.80 -3.25
C THR A 29 2.85 5.23 -1.92
N VAL A 30 1.99 5.54 -0.95
CA VAL A 30 2.36 5.86 0.44
C VAL A 30 2.00 4.70 1.36
N LEU A 31 0.72 4.37 1.49
CA LEU A 31 0.21 3.33 2.40
C LEU A 31 0.77 1.95 2.08
N ALA A 32 0.89 1.60 0.80
CA ALA A 32 1.40 0.30 0.38
C ALA A 32 2.82 -0.02 0.87
N ARG A 33 3.63 0.99 1.20
CA ARG A 33 4.98 0.83 1.76
C ARG A 33 5.01 0.70 3.28
N LEU A 34 3.97 1.14 3.96
CA LEU A 34 3.92 1.23 5.42
C LEU A 34 3.25 0.02 6.07
N VAL A 35 2.44 -0.73 5.31
CA VAL A 35 1.74 -1.93 5.77
C VAL A 35 2.63 -3.18 5.73
N ASN A 36 2.18 -4.24 6.39
CA ASN A 36 2.88 -5.53 6.39
C ASN A 36 2.77 -6.22 5.02
N ARG A 37 3.93 -6.69 4.50
CA ARG A 37 4.05 -7.38 3.21
C ARG A 37 4.85 -8.67 3.29
N ASP A 38 5.08 -9.16 4.51
CA ASP A 38 5.94 -10.33 4.74
C ASP A 38 5.34 -11.64 4.17
N TYR A 39 4.07 -11.62 3.79
CA TYR A 39 3.32 -12.77 3.27
C TYR A 39 3.25 -12.86 1.73
N ASP A 40 3.87 -11.93 1.02
CA ASP A 40 3.88 -11.93 -0.46
C ASP A 40 4.50 -13.20 -1.05
N SER A 41 5.50 -13.78 -0.38
CA SER A 41 6.16 -15.01 -0.82
C SER A 41 5.28 -16.27 -0.72
N GLU A 42 4.33 -16.31 0.22
CA GLU A 42 3.42 -17.45 0.39
C GLU A 42 2.36 -17.50 -0.71
N VAL A 43 2.04 -16.35 -1.29
CA VAL A 43 1.06 -16.20 -2.37
C VAL A 43 1.56 -16.78 -3.69
N ALA A 44 2.87 -16.89 -3.86
CA ALA A 44 3.47 -17.23 -5.15
C ALA A 44 3.11 -18.64 -5.66
N THR A 45 2.70 -19.56 -4.78
CA THR A 45 2.60 -20.98 -5.16
C THR A 45 1.19 -21.40 -5.57
N PHE A 46 0.15 -21.27 -4.74
CA PHE A 46 -1.23 -21.66 -5.09
C PHE A 46 -2.26 -21.06 -4.12
N GLY A 47 -3.42 -20.62 -4.64
CA GLY A 47 -4.58 -20.25 -3.85
C GLY A 47 -4.98 -18.78 -3.95
N GLN A 48 -6.25 -18.52 -3.67
CA GLN A 48 -6.85 -17.18 -3.59
C GLN A 48 -6.81 -16.64 -2.16
N ILE A 49 -6.57 -17.53 -1.19
CA ILE A 49 -6.69 -17.23 0.24
C ILE A 49 -5.37 -17.56 0.93
N ILE A 50 -4.82 -16.57 1.62
CA ILE A 50 -3.67 -16.74 2.51
C ILE A 50 -4.21 -16.89 3.92
N LYS A 51 -3.79 -17.93 4.61
CA LYS A 51 -4.13 -18.16 6.01
C LYS A 51 -2.91 -17.90 6.87
N ILE A 52 -2.96 -16.85 7.67
CA ILE A 52 -1.89 -16.44 8.58
C ILE A 52 -2.25 -16.97 9.97
N PRO A 53 -1.63 -18.08 10.44
CA PRO A 53 -1.88 -18.57 11.79
C PRO A 53 -1.26 -17.63 12.80
N TYR A 54 -1.99 -17.32 13.86
CA TYR A 54 -1.42 -16.67 15.02
C TYR A 54 -1.78 -17.44 16.30
N GLY A 55 -0.80 -17.56 17.20
CA GLY A 55 -0.96 -18.36 18.40
C GLY A 55 -2.01 -17.77 19.36
N GLY A 56 -2.84 -18.63 19.92
CA GLY A 56 -3.78 -18.27 20.97
C GLY A 56 -3.06 -17.75 22.23
N ALA A 57 -3.75 -16.94 23.00
CA ALA A 57 -3.23 -16.39 24.25
C ALA A 57 -2.97 -17.53 25.25
N LEU A 58 -1.72 -17.64 25.72
CA LEU A 58 -1.35 -18.48 26.84
C LEU A 58 -1.25 -17.64 28.11
N SER A 59 -1.67 -18.20 29.24
CA SER A 59 -1.49 -17.57 30.56
C SER A 59 -0.33 -18.19 31.30
N VAL A 60 0.39 -17.36 32.04
CA VAL A 60 1.44 -17.86 32.95
C VAL A 60 0.76 -18.28 34.29
N ASN A 61 1.01 -19.50 34.68
CA ASN A 61 0.48 -20.06 35.95
C ASN A 61 1.62 -20.26 36.94
N ASP A 62 1.38 -19.93 38.21
CA ASP A 62 2.32 -20.21 39.26
C ASP A 62 2.31 -21.70 39.59
N LYS A 63 3.49 -22.28 39.65
CA LYS A 63 3.72 -23.69 39.98
C LYS A 63 4.20 -23.81 41.44
N ALA A 64 3.37 -24.30 42.31
CA ALA A 64 3.76 -24.60 43.70
C ALA A 64 4.59 -25.90 43.79
N VAL A 65 5.36 -26.03 44.85
CA VAL A 65 6.12 -27.26 45.12
C VAL A 65 5.15 -28.42 45.31
N ASN A 66 5.45 -29.55 44.67
CA ASN A 66 4.66 -30.79 44.77
C ASN A 66 3.23 -30.73 44.21
N THR A 67 2.95 -29.82 43.27
CA THR A 67 1.68 -29.76 42.52
C THR A 67 1.87 -30.16 41.04
N VAL A 68 0.80 -30.56 40.38
CA VAL A 68 0.80 -30.87 38.92
C VAL A 68 0.79 -29.55 38.14
N VAL A 69 1.42 -29.53 36.96
CA VAL A 69 1.39 -28.40 36.03
C VAL A 69 -0.02 -28.21 35.45
N THR A 70 -0.45 -26.98 35.28
CA THR A 70 -1.70 -26.66 34.59
C THR A 70 -1.47 -26.69 33.09
N LEU A 71 -2.08 -27.67 32.42
CA LEU A 71 -2.03 -27.76 30.95
C LEU A 71 -3.02 -26.77 30.33
N GLN A 72 -2.59 -26.07 29.32
CA GLN A 72 -3.43 -25.15 28.53
C GLN A 72 -3.49 -25.65 27.09
N THR A 73 -4.65 -25.55 26.49
CA THR A 73 -4.83 -25.83 25.06
C THR A 73 -4.97 -24.50 24.35
N PRO A 74 -3.93 -24.01 23.64
CA PRO A 74 -4.05 -22.79 22.86
C PRO A 74 -5.07 -22.98 21.75
N ALA A 75 -5.97 -22.02 21.57
CA ALA A 75 -6.86 -21.96 20.43
C ALA A 75 -6.12 -21.22 19.31
N ASP A 76 -5.75 -21.91 18.26
CA ASP A 76 -5.15 -21.27 17.09
C ASP A 76 -6.21 -20.43 16.37
N ALA A 77 -5.93 -19.16 16.20
CA ALA A 77 -6.72 -18.27 15.37
C ALA A 77 -5.98 -18.04 14.03
N VAL A 78 -6.75 -17.76 12.98
CA VAL A 78 -6.23 -17.59 11.63
C VAL A 78 -6.74 -16.28 11.05
N TYR A 79 -5.85 -15.39 10.67
CA TYR A 79 -6.20 -14.27 9.81
C TYR A 79 -6.24 -14.73 8.35
N THR A 80 -7.23 -14.22 7.64
CA THR A 80 -7.47 -14.60 6.26
C THR A 80 -7.30 -13.39 5.35
N VAL A 81 -6.37 -13.47 4.41
CA VAL A 81 -6.19 -12.46 3.37
C VAL A 81 -6.67 -13.06 2.05
N THR A 82 -7.66 -12.43 1.43
CA THR A 82 -8.22 -12.90 0.16
C THR A 82 -7.73 -12.01 -0.97
N LEU A 83 -7.12 -12.62 -2.00
CA LEU A 83 -6.72 -11.94 -3.22
C LEU A 83 -7.96 -11.80 -4.14
N ASN A 84 -8.72 -10.75 -3.96
CA ASN A 84 -10.00 -10.54 -4.66
C ASN A 84 -10.04 -9.24 -5.48
N LYS A 85 -8.96 -8.45 -5.46
CA LYS A 85 -8.90 -7.18 -6.17
C LYS A 85 -8.01 -7.32 -7.40
N HIS A 86 -8.64 -7.48 -8.56
CA HIS A 86 -7.98 -7.42 -9.85
C HIS A 86 -8.28 -6.07 -10.49
N LYS A 87 -7.29 -5.21 -10.55
CA LYS A 87 -7.41 -3.86 -11.14
C LYS A 87 -6.63 -3.80 -12.43
N GLU A 88 -7.20 -3.09 -13.40
CA GLU A 88 -6.59 -2.93 -14.71
C GLU A 88 -6.78 -1.51 -15.23
N VAL A 89 -5.80 -1.05 -15.99
CA VAL A 89 -5.88 0.16 -16.81
C VAL A 89 -5.52 -0.23 -18.23
N SER A 90 -6.45 -0.03 -19.15
CA SER A 90 -6.28 -0.39 -20.55
C SER A 90 -6.55 0.81 -21.45
N PHE A 91 -5.69 1.02 -22.42
CA PHE A 91 -5.92 2.00 -23.47
C PHE A 91 -5.46 1.47 -24.83
N LEU A 92 -6.07 2.00 -25.87
CA LEU A 92 -5.80 1.62 -27.24
C LEU A 92 -5.42 2.87 -28.04
N ILE A 93 -4.35 2.76 -28.82
CA ILE A 93 -3.89 3.82 -29.72
C ILE A 93 -4.06 3.31 -31.14
N GLU A 94 -4.96 3.93 -31.90
CA GLU A 94 -5.17 3.61 -33.31
C GLU A 94 -3.97 4.00 -34.16
N ASP A 95 -3.75 3.27 -35.26
CA ASP A 95 -2.63 3.51 -36.16
C ASP A 95 -2.68 4.90 -36.81
N THR A 96 -3.89 5.43 -37.08
CA THR A 96 -4.09 6.79 -37.54
C THR A 96 -3.63 7.84 -36.50
N ALA A 97 -3.98 7.66 -35.25
CA ALA A 97 -3.53 8.53 -34.17
C ALA A 97 -2.01 8.45 -33.98
N LYS A 98 -1.45 7.25 -34.08
CA LYS A 98 0.00 7.01 -33.98
C LYS A 98 0.77 7.67 -35.12
N ALA A 99 0.20 7.72 -36.35
CA ALA A 99 0.82 8.38 -37.48
C ALA A 99 0.93 9.91 -37.32
N PHE A 100 0.01 10.53 -36.55
CA PHE A 100 -0.01 11.97 -36.31
C PHE A 100 0.51 12.39 -34.92
N ALA A 101 0.69 11.42 -34.02
CA ALA A 101 1.10 11.68 -32.64
C ALA A 101 2.63 11.81 -32.52
N ARG A 102 3.05 12.56 -31.50
CA ARG A 102 4.45 12.56 -31.07
C ARG A 102 4.78 11.25 -30.34
N PRO A 103 6.02 10.76 -30.41
CA PRO A 103 6.42 9.48 -29.79
C PRO A 103 6.14 9.38 -28.28
N ASP A 104 6.08 10.51 -27.57
CA ASP A 104 6.00 10.57 -26.10
C ASP A 104 4.59 10.28 -25.53
N TRP A 105 3.56 10.16 -26.37
CA TRP A 105 2.19 9.98 -25.89
C TRP A 105 1.97 8.66 -25.17
N PHE A 106 2.60 7.62 -25.64
CA PHE A 106 2.52 6.29 -25.05
C PHE A 106 3.02 6.28 -23.59
N THR A 107 4.18 6.88 -23.36
CA THR A 107 4.78 6.98 -22.02
C THR A 107 3.91 7.81 -21.08
N ARG A 108 3.31 8.90 -21.54
CA ARG A 108 2.41 9.73 -20.71
C ARG A 108 1.17 8.98 -20.25
N TYR A 109 0.45 8.32 -21.17
CA TYR A 109 -0.73 7.54 -20.81
C TYR A 109 -0.41 6.38 -19.87
N MET A 110 0.77 5.78 -20.03
CA MET A 110 1.26 4.78 -19.10
C MET A 110 1.51 5.36 -17.70
N GLN A 111 2.15 6.52 -17.62
CA GLN A 111 2.41 7.22 -16.37
C GLN A 111 1.10 7.56 -15.65
N ASP A 112 0.14 8.17 -16.34
CA ASP A 112 -1.16 8.51 -15.80
C ASP A 112 -1.92 7.26 -15.32
N GLY A 113 -1.86 6.17 -16.11
CA GLY A 113 -2.45 4.89 -15.73
C GLY A 113 -1.86 4.31 -14.47
N MET A 114 -0.52 4.38 -14.32
CA MET A 114 0.17 3.88 -13.13
C MET A 114 -0.11 4.74 -11.89
N MET A 115 -0.20 6.06 -12.04
CA MET A 115 -0.61 6.95 -10.95
C MET A 115 -2.02 6.58 -10.45
N LYS A 116 -2.96 6.36 -11.37
CA LYS A 116 -4.34 5.95 -10.99
C LYS A 116 -4.39 4.57 -10.33
N MET A 117 -3.53 3.65 -10.72
CA MET A 117 -3.41 2.36 -10.04
C MET A 117 -2.83 2.50 -8.63
N ALA A 118 -1.86 3.39 -8.44
CA ALA A 118 -1.28 3.71 -7.12
C ALA A 118 -2.33 4.33 -6.19
N GLU A 119 -3.06 5.35 -6.65
CA GLU A 119 -4.16 5.97 -5.92
C GLU A 119 -5.23 4.94 -5.51
N GLN A 120 -5.59 4.04 -6.43
CA GLN A 120 -6.57 3.00 -6.13
C GLN A 120 -6.06 1.99 -5.09
N LEU A 121 -4.76 1.64 -5.14
CA LEU A 121 -4.15 0.74 -4.16
C LEU A 121 -4.16 1.36 -2.77
N ASP A 122 -3.71 2.61 -2.64
CA ASP A 122 -3.70 3.33 -1.37
C ASP A 122 -5.12 3.59 -0.85
N SER A 123 -6.08 3.94 -1.71
CA SER A 123 -7.49 4.07 -1.35
C SER A 123 -8.08 2.76 -0.80
N ASP A 124 -7.74 1.62 -1.41
CA ASP A 124 -8.21 0.30 -0.96
C ASP A 124 -7.59 -0.11 0.39
N ILE A 125 -6.37 0.33 0.69
CA ILE A 125 -5.73 0.15 2.00
C ILE A 125 -6.33 1.13 3.02
N ALA A 126 -6.50 2.40 2.63
CA ALA A 126 -7.11 3.41 3.49
C ALA A 126 -8.52 2.99 3.95
N ALA A 127 -9.31 2.34 3.09
CA ALA A 127 -10.66 1.86 3.42
C ALA A 127 -10.69 0.83 4.58
N LEU A 128 -9.56 0.20 4.92
CA LEU A 128 -9.46 -0.71 6.06
C LEU A 128 -9.59 -0.01 7.41
N TYR A 129 -9.61 1.34 7.45
CA TYR A 129 -9.88 2.08 8.69
C TYR A 129 -11.15 1.59 9.39
N SER A 130 -12.16 1.17 8.62
CA SER A 130 -13.45 0.73 9.15
C SER A 130 -13.38 -0.51 10.06
N GLY A 131 -12.30 -1.28 9.97
CA GLY A 131 -12.03 -2.42 10.84
C GLY A 131 -11.44 -2.03 12.21
N PHE A 132 -10.84 -0.85 12.34
CA PHE A 132 -10.26 -0.43 13.60
C PHE A 132 -11.32 -0.06 14.63
N SER A 133 -11.26 -0.70 15.80
CA SER A 133 -12.20 -0.45 16.90
C SER A 133 -11.88 0.82 17.70
N GLN A 134 -10.64 1.32 17.60
CA GLN A 134 -10.18 2.47 18.39
C GLN A 134 -10.27 3.74 17.55
N SER A 135 -10.90 4.78 18.12
CA SER A 135 -11.01 6.09 17.46
C SER A 135 -10.79 7.24 18.45
N ILE A 136 -10.22 8.32 17.94
CA ILE A 136 -10.02 9.59 18.63
C ILE A 136 -10.80 10.65 17.85
N ASP A 137 -11.49 11.49 18.57
CA ASP A 137 -12.22 12.62 18.00
C ASP A 137 -11.32 13.86 18.03
N ALA A 138 -10.89 14.31 16.87
CA ALA A 138 -10.10 15.50 16.64
C ALA A 138 -10.81 16.46 15.67
N THR A 139 -12.14 16.48 15.68
CA THR A 139 -12.95 17.33 14.79
C THR A 139 -12.78 18.84 15.03
N SER A 140 -12.17 19.21 16.16
CA SER A 140 -11.78 20.60 16.46
C SER A 140 -10.34 20.97 16.04
N GLY A 141 -9.67 20.07 15.33
CA GLY A 141 -8.30 20.17 14.88
C GLY A 141 -7.38 19.14 15.54
N ILE A 142 -6.45 18.58 14.76
CA ILE A 142 -5.48 17.60 15.24
C ILE A 142 -4.42 18.31 16.08
N GLY A 143 -4.32 17.91 17.35
CA GLY A 143 -3.38 18.48 18.29
C GLY A 143 -2.38 17.47 18.89
N GLU A 144 -1.50 17.98 19.71
CA GLU A 144 -0.51 17.16 20.44
C GLU A 144 -1.16 16.09 21.32
N ASP A 145 -2.33 16.39 21.91
CA ASP A 145 -3.06 15.48 22.78
C ASP A 145 -3.60 14.26 22.04
N ASP A 146 -3.95 14.39 20.77
CA ASP A 146 -4.45 13.30 19.96
C ASP A 146 -3.35 12.29 19.66
N PHE A 147 -2.14 12.75 19.36
CA PHE A 147 -0.97 11.87 19.23
C PHE A 147 -0.59 11.18 20.55
N ARG A 148 -0.70 11.89 21.68
CA ARG A 148 -0.49 11.30 23.01
C ARG A 148 -1.52 10.19 23.30
N ASN A 149 -2.78 10.44 22.96
CA ASN A 149 -3.86 9.47 23.11
C ASN A 149 -3.68 8.27 22.18
N ALA A 150 -3.36 8.47 20.91
CA ALA A 150 -3.07 7.40 19.95
C ALA A 150 -1.92 6.51 20.46
N ARG A 151 -0.83 7.13 20.92
CA ARG A 151 0.29 6.41 21.51
C ARG A 151 -0.12 5.62 22.77
N ARG A 152 -0.96 6.20 23.64
CA ARG A 152 -1.48 5.52 24.82
C ARG A 152 -2.30 4.29 24.45
N LEU A 153 -3.20 4.42 23.46
CA LEU A 153 -4.05 3.32 22.98
C LEU A 153 -3.22 2.17 22.41
N LEU A 154 -2.25 2.48 21.53
CA LEU A 154 -1.35 1.46 20.98
C LEU A 154 -0.47 0.79 22.06
N ASN A 155 -0.04 1.54 23.09
CA ASN A 155 0.71 0.96 24.20
C ASN A 155 -0.17 0.06 25.07
N ALA A 156 -1.43 0.42 25.29
CA ALA A 156 -2.40 -0.40 26.00
C ALA A 156 -2.68 -1.72 25.25
N ALA A 157 -2.70 -1.66 23.93
CA ALA A 157 -2.81 -2.82 23.04
C ALA A 157 -1.51 -3.65 22.93
N LYS A 158 -0.43 -3.24 23.60
CA LYS A 158 0.89 -3.87 23.54
C LYS A 158 1.51 -3.90 22.13
N ALA A 159 1.12 -2.97 21.27
CA ALA A 159 1.75 -2.83 19.96
C ALA A 159 3.24 -2.44 20.12
N PRO A 160 4.15 -2.99 19.30
CA PRO A 160 5.56 -2.60 19.32
C PRO A 160 5.74 -1.09 19.18
N GLN A 161 6.81 -0.53 19.76
CA GLN A 161 7.07 0.92 19.70
C GLN A 161 7.82 1.35 18.43
N THR A 162 8.31 0.40 17.67
CA THR A 162 8.96 0.59 16.38
C THR A 162 7.94 0.51 15.26
N GLN A 163 8.23 1.07 14.09
CA GLN A 163 7.39 0.96 12.88
C GLN A 163 5.94 1.41 13.12
N ARG A 164 5.78 2.51 13.85
CA ARG A 164 4.50 3.19 14.01
C ARG A 164 4.42 4.35 13.05
N TYR A 165 3.34 4.40 12.31
CA TYR A 165 3.11 5.38 11.28
C TYR A 165 1.84 6.16 11.59
N PHE A 166 1.83 7.41 11.17
CA PHE A 166 0.62 8.20 11.05
C PHE A 166 0.49 8.61 9.59
N VAL A 167 -0.68 8.39 9.02
CA VAL A 167 -1.02 8.83 7.67
C VAL A 167 -2.28 9.67 7.76
N GLY A 168 -2.16 10.92 7.35
CA GLY A 168 -3.21 11.92 7.38
C GLY A 168 -3.58 12.44 6.00
N SER A 169 -4.76 13.06 5.93
CA SER A 169 -5.22 13.83 4.76
C SER A 169 -4.42 15.13 4.61
N GLU A 170 -4.66 15.88 3.54
CA GLU A 170 -4.09 17.20 3.32
C GLU A 170 -4.48 18.21 4.42
N ASP A 171 -5.72 18.14 4.92
CA ASP A 171 -6.17 19.00 6.02
C ASP A 171 -5.46 18.63 7.33
N ALA A 172 -5.28 17.34 7.58
CA ALA A 172 -4.53 16.86 8.73
C ALA A 172 -3.05 17.31 8.70
N ASP A 173 -2.44 17.32 7.52
CA ASP A 173 -1.08 17.82 7.32
C ASP A 173 -0.98 19.31 7.65
N TYR A 174 -1.95 20.09 7.18
CA TYR A 174 -2.04 21.53 7.49
C TYR A 174 -2.16 21.78 9.00
N GLU A 175 -3.02 21.03 9.71
CA GLU A 175 -3.20 21.14 11.15
C GLU A 175 -1.94 20.74 11.92
N ILE A 176 -1.27 19.65 11.52
CA ILE A 176 -0.04 19.18 12.14
C ILE A 176 1.08 20.19 11.99
N MET A 177 1.17 20.86 10.83
CA MET A 177 2.11 21.96 10.63
C MET A 177 1.82 23.18 11.53
N GLY A 178 0.63 23.28 12.11
CA GLY A 178 0.29 24.26 13.14
C GLY A 178 0.80 23.92 14.55
N ILE A 179 1.25 22.69 14.78
CA ILE A 179 1.74 22.26 16.10
C ILE A 179 3.16 22.79 16.32
N GLU A 180 3.33 23.69 17.29
CA GLU A 180 4.60 24.38 17.56
C GLU A 180 5.79 23.40 17.74
N ARG A 181 5.57 22.26 18.39
CA ARG A 181 6.60 21.24 18.61
C ARG A 181 7.03 20.50 17.34
N VAL A 182 6.21 20.47 16.32
CA VAL A 182 6.57 19.85 15.03
C VAL A 182 7.47 20.77 14.23
N ILE A 183 7.19 22.07 14.27
CA ILE A 183 7.88 23.09 13.46
C ILE A 183 9.15 23.61 14.15
N ASN A 184 9.11 23.73 15.48
CA ASN A 184 10.18 24.43 16.20
C ASN A 184 11.46 23.59 16.25
N ARG A 185 12.50 24.12 15.62
CA ARG A 185 13.83 23.50 15.50
C ARG A 185 14.50 23.20 16.86
N ASP A 186 14.11 23.96 17.90
CA ASP A 186 14.67 23.78 19.25
C ASP A 186 14.24 22.45 19.90
N TYR A 187 13.14 21.84 19.41
CA TYR A 187 12.64 20.55 19.88
C TYR A 187 13.05 19.36 18.99
N THR A 188 13.62 19.62 17.81
CA THR A 188 13.93 18.58 16.82
C THR A 188 15.28 18.82 16.15
N GLU A 189 16.36 18.33 16.76
CA GLU A 189 17.73 18.40 16.17
C GLU A 189 17.85 17.74 14.78
N THR A 190 16.87 16.97 14.34
CA THR A 190 16.97 16.09 13.16
C THR A 190 16.13 16.55 11.95
N LEU A 191 15.26 17.56 12.08
CA LEU A 191 14.32 17.97 11.01
C LEU A 191 14.93 18.87 9.92
N GLY A 192 16.15 19.32 10.07
CA GLY A 192 16.78 20.28 9.14
C GLY A 192 17.08 19.76 7.73
N SER A 193 16.95 18.45 7.45
CA SER A 193 17.23 17.86 6.14
C SER A 193 16.09 17.05 5.53
N LYS A 194 14.97 16.84 6.25
CA LYS A 194 13.89 15.95 5.82
C LYS A 194 12.62 16.67 5.36
N ALA A 195 12.58 17.98 5.41
CA ALA A 195 11.45 18.79 4.93
C ALA A 195 11.30 18.78 3.38
N ALA A 196 12.18 18.10 2.67
CA ALA A 196 12.14 17.99 1.21
C ALA A 196 11.47 16.69 0.69
N ASP A 197 11.25 15.72 1.56
CA ASP A 197 10.53 14.49 1.24
C ASP A 197 9.14 14.56 1.87
N SER A 198 8.14 13.93 1.24
CA SER A 198 6.72 13.82 1.69
C SER A 198 6.54 13.31 3.14
N MET A 199 7.62 13.18 3.89
CA MET A 199 7.66 12.81 5.29
C MET A 199 7.74 14.07 6.16
N VAL A 200 6.66 14.40 6.85
CA VAL A 200 6.59 15.55 7.78
C VAL A 200 7.56 15.41 8.97
N GLY A 201 8.13 14.24 9.17
CA GLY A 201 9.10 13.94 10.22
C GLY A 201 8.60 12.87 11.19
N ARG A 202 9.22 12.83 12.37
CA ARG A 202 8.84 11.90 13.44
C ARG A 202 8.33 12.67 14.64
N PHE A 203 7.07 12.42 15.03
CA PHE A 203 6.46 13.06 16.17
C PHE A 203 5.89 12.04 17.15
N MET A 204 6.22 12.17 18.42
CA MET A 204 5.79 11.28 19.52
C MET A 204 5.93 9.77 19.26
N GLY A 205 6.88 9.39 18.40
CA GLY A 205 7.15 8.00 18.08
C GLY A 205 6.43 7.47 16.85
N PHE A 206 5.70 8.33 16.15
CA PHE A 206 5.11 8.07 14.83
C PHE A 206 5.95 8.73 13.74
N ASP A 207 6.15 8.04 12.65
CA ASP A 207 6.65 8.62 11.41
C ASP A 207 5.42 9.16 10.65
N LEU A 208 5.41 10.46 10.34
CA LEU A 208 4.26 11.17 9.79
C LEU A 208 4.32 11.18 8.26
N PHE A 209 3.23 10.80 7.64
CA PHE A 209 3.05 10.82 6.18
C PHE A 209 1.73 11.49 5.82
N MET A 210 1.66 12.08 4.63
CA MET A 210 0.45 12.59 4.04
C MET A 210 0.05 11.73 2.84
N ASP A 211 -1.25 11.45 2.72
CA ASP A 211 -1.82 10.74 1.58
C ASP A 211 -3.19 11.34 1.23
N GLN A 212 -3.37 11.71 -0.03
CA GLN A 212 -4.63 12.26 -0.54
C GLN A 212 -5.75 11.21 -0.65
N MET A 213 -5.39 9.92 -0.55
CA MET A 213 -6.37 8.82 -0.66
C MET A 213 -6.95 8.41 0.69
N ILE A 214 -6.72 9.19 1.74
CA ILE A 214 -7.37 8.97 3.05
C ILE A 214 -8.89 9.02 2.89
N ALA A 215 -9.57 8.01 3.46
CA ALA A 215 -11.01 7.89 3.34
C ALA A 215 -11.73 9.01 4.11
N THR A 216 -12.68 9.65 3.45
CA THR A 216 -13.60 10.61 4.07
C THR A 216 -14.98 9.98 4.23
N SER A 217 -15.55 10.11 5.41
CA SER A 217 -16.89 9.61 5.70
C SER A 217 -17.59 10.48 6.73
N GLY A 218 -18.80 10.94 6.37
CA GLY A 218 -19.60 11.82 7.24
C GLY A 218 -19.04 13.23 7.41
N GLY A 219 -18.26 13.76 6.46
CA GLY A 219 -17.60 15.06 6.54
C GLY A 219 -16.37 15.06 7.45
N GLU A 220 -15.83 13.89 7.74
CA GLU A 220 -14.63 13.72 8.55
C GLU A 220 -13.60 12.89 7.78
N ALA A 221 -12.34 13.34 7.76
CA ALA A 221 -11.22 12.54 7.30
C ALA A 221 -10.87 11.47 8.34
N LYS A 222 -10.63 10.25 7.89
CA LYS A 222 -10.32 9.08 8.73
C LYS A 222 -8.81 8.83 8.74
N ASN A 223 -8.07 9.76 9.35
CA ASN A 223 -6.62 9.65 9.50
C ASN A 223 -6.27 8.42 10.36
N MET A 224 -5.17 7.79 10.06
CA MET A 224 -4.80 6.53 10.71
C MET A 224 -3.45 6.62 11.42
N ALA A 225 -3.43 6.26 12.72
CA ALA A 225 -2.21 6.03 13.47
C ALA A 225 -2.09 4.52 13.73
N PHE A 226 -1.11 3.84 13.17
CA PHE A 226 -1.05 2.39 13.21
C PHE A 226 0.38 1.85 13.31
N HIS A 227 0.49 0.61 13.76
CA HIS A 227 1.71 -0.18 13.64
C HIS A 227 1.67 -0.98 12.33
N ARG A 228 2.82 -1.22 11.71
CA ARG A 228 2.96 -1.97 10.45
C ARG A 228 2.08 -3.24 10.40
N ASP A 229 2.00 -3.99 11.50
CA ASP A 229 1.24 -5.24 11.58
C ASP A 229 -0.28 -5.05 11.79
N ALA A 230 -0.80 -3.83 11.76
CA ALA A 230 -2.24 -3.61 11.82
C ALA A 230 -2.93 -4.06 10.52
N MET A 231 -2.29 -3.82 9.40
CA MET A 231 -2.81 -4.11 8.06
C MET A 231 -1.80 -4.91 7.23
N VAL A 232 -2.30 -5.68 6.28
CA VAL A 232 -1.48 -6.45 5.34
C VAL A 232 -1.91 -6.17 3.91
N LEU A 233 -0.92 -6.06 3.05
CA LEU A 233 -1.04 -6.09 1.61
C LEU A 233 -0.37 -7.35 1.10
N ALA A 234 -1.07 -8.13 0.29
CA ALA A 234 -0.52 -9.26 -0.42
C ALA A 234 -0.76 -9.09 -1.92
N THR A 235 0.28 -9.20 -2.72
CA THR A 235 0.20 -9.07 -4.16
C THR A 235 0.61 -10.37 -4.85
N ARG A 236 0.02 -10.63 -6.00
CA ARG A 236 0.36 -11.80 -6.81
C ARG A 236 0.51 -11.41 -8.27
N PRO A 237 1.66 -11.67 -8.88
CA PRO A 237 1.80 -11.50 -10.31
C PRO A 237 0.89 -12.50 -11.06
N LEU A 238 0.17 -12.00 -12.05
CA LEU A 238 -0.68 -12.84 -12.89
C LEU A 238 0.17 -13.64 -13.88
N PRO A 239 -0.25 -14.87 -14.24
CA PRO A 239 0.49 -15.69 -15.19
C PRO A 239 0.55 -15.02 -16.57
N PRO A 240 1.65 -15.24 -17.31
CA PRO A 240 1.77 -14.72 -18.68
C PRO A 240 0.77 -15.44 -19.62
N ALA A 241 0.45 -14.78 -20.74
CA ALA A 241 -0.36 -15.40 -21.78
C ALA A 241 0.36 -16.61 -22.38
N PRO A 242 -0.40 -17.59 -22.92
CA PRO A 242 0.15 -18.73 -23.59
C PRO A 242 1.05 -18.33 -24.78
N ALA A 243 2.12 -19.08 -25.01
CA ALA A 243 2.99 -18.88 -26.14
C ALA A 243 2.20 -18.97 -27.47
N GLY A 244 2.46 -18.09 -28.41
CA GLY A 244 1.75 -18.08 -29.70
C GLY A 244 0.43 -17.29 -29.70
N SER A 245 0.05 -16.62 -28.61
CA SER A 245 -1.17 -15.81 -28.54
C SER A 245 -1.10 -14.50 -29.33
N GLY A 246 0.06 -14.15 -29.90
CA GLY A 246 0.27 -12.84 -30.56
C GLY A 246 0.32 -11.64 -29.62
N VAL A 247 0.40 -11.91 -28.31
CA VAL A 247 0.43 -10.91 -27.24
C VAL A 247 1.84 -10.85 -26.66
N VAL A 248 2.39 -9.66 -26.55
CA VAL A 248 3.67 -9.46 -25.86
C VAL A 248 3.39 -9.05 -24.43
N GLN A 249 3.90 -9.84 -23.48
CA GLN A 249 3.66 -9.61 -22.05
C GLN A 249 4.95 -9.63 -21.25
N ARG A 250 4.95 -8.82 -20.21
CA ARG A 250 5.97 -8.85 -19.16
C ARG A 250 5.29 -8.80 -17.79
N VAL A 251 5.80 -9.65 -16.93
CA VAL A 251 5.45 -9.64 -15.51
C VAL A 251 6.69 -9.20 -14.76
N ILE A 252 6.57 -8.12 -14.00
CA ILE A 252 7.65 -7.65 -13.12
C ILE A 252 7.11 -7.64 -11.71
N SER A 253 7.89 -8.22 -10.80
CA SER A 253 7.61 -8.17 -9.36
C SER A 253 8.88 -7.72 -8.65
N GLU A 254 8.79 -6.66 -7.89
CA GLU A 254 9.88 -6.11 -7.10
C GLU A 254 9.31 -5.55 -5.80
N ASP A 255 9.98 -5.81 -4.68
CA ASP A 255 9.52 -5.43 -3.34
C ASP A 255 8.07 -5.86 -3.05
N GLY A 256 7.64 -7.03 -3.56
CA GLY A 256 6.31 -7.57 -3.34
C GLY A 256 5.18 -6.85 -4.11
N VAL A 257 5.45 -5.93 -5.01
CA VAL A 257 4.44 -5.42 -5.95
C VAL A 257 4.66 -6.05 -7.31
N GLY A 258 3.68 -6.82 -7.77
CA GLY A 258 3.71 -7.46 -9.08
C GLY A 258 2.75 -6.78 -10.06
N ILE A 259 3.28 -6.32 -11.19
CA ILE A 259 2.50 -5.77 -12.29
C ILE A 259 2.70 -6.63 -13.52
N ARG A 260 1.62 -6.83 -14.28
CA ARG A 260 1.69 -7.41 -15.61
C ARG A 260 1.41 -6.33 -16.64
N VAL A 261 2.30 -6.20 -17.60
CA VAL A 261 2.15 -5.31 -18.76
C VAL A 261 1.88 -6.17 -19.98
N THR A 262 0.78 -5.90 -20.64
CA THR A 262 0.31 -6.64 -21.82
C THR A 262 0.18 -5.70 -23.00
N MET A 263 0.86 -6.01 -24.11
CA MET A 263 0.74 -5.29 -25.37
C MET A 263 0.19 -6.23 -26.45
N SER A 264 -0.83 -5.79 -27.16
CA SER A 264 -1.42 -6.55 -28.25
C SER A 264 -1.89 -5.62 -29.36
N TYR A 265 -1.84 -6.11 -30.61
CA TYR A 265 -2.46 -5.41 -31.73
C TYR A 265 -3.92 -5.87 -31.86
N SER A 266 -4.84 -4.93 -31.88
CA SER A 266 -6.26 -5.20 -32.09
C SER A 266 -6.63 -4.96 -33.56
N PRO A 267 -6.90 -6.02 -34.36
CA PRO A 267 -7.31 -5.86 -35.75
C PRO A 267 -8.70 -5.25 -35.88
N ASN A 268 -9.54 -5.33 -34.86
CA ASN A 268 -10.88 -4.75 -34.87
C ASN A 268 -10.87 -3.23 -34.80
N TYR A 269 -9.86 -2.65 -34.15
CA TYR A 269 -9.71 -1.21 -33.98
C TYR A 269 -8.49 -0.64 -34.69
N LEU A 270 -7.73 -1.48 -35.44
CA LEU A 270 -6.51 -1.11 -36.14
C LEU A 270 -5.59 -0.27 -35.26
N GLY A 271 -5.22 -0.83 -34.09
CA GLY A 271 -4.42 -0.11 -33.12
C GLY A 271 -3.71 -1.02 -32.13
N VAL A 272 -2.75 -0.45 -31.41
CA VAL A 272 -2.01 -1.13 -30.35
C VAL A 272 -2.71 -0.87 -29.02
N GLN A 273 -3.10 -1.94 -28.34
CA GLN A 273 -3.65 -1.91 -27.00
C GLN A 273 -2.54 -2.18 -25.97
N LEU A 274 -2.45 -1.33 -24.94
CA LEU A 274 -1.69 -1.57 -23.73
C LEU A 274 -2.64 -1.82 -22.58
N THR A 275 -2.37 -2.86 -21.81
CA THR A 275 -3.07 -3.16 -20.55
C THR A 275 -2.05 -3.32 -19.45
N LEU A 276 -2.25 -2.58 -18.36
CA LEU A 276 -1.53 -2.68 -17.11
C LEU A 276 -2.48 -3.31 -16.11
N ASP A 277 -2.11 -4.43 -15.49
CA ASP A 277 -2.98 -5.06 -14.51
C ASP A 277 -2.21 -5.59 -13.30
N MET A 278 -2.92 -5.67 -12.19
CA MET A 278 -2.38 -6.07 -10.89
C MET A 278 -3.44 -6.83 -10.10
N LEU A 279 -3.04 -7.94 -9.46
CA LEU A 279 -3.88 -8.71 -8.55
C LEU A 279 -3.34 -8.58 -7.14
N TYR A 280 -4.19 -8.16 -6.21
CA TYR A 280 -3.82 -8.02 -4.80
C TYR A 280 -4.99 -8.29 -3.86
N GLY A 281 -4.66 -8.43 -2.59
CA GLY A 281 -5.60 -8.49 -1.48
C GLY A 281 -5.12 -7.63 -0.34
N VAL A 282 -6.03 -6.94 0.32
CA VAL A 282 -5.77 -6.16 1.52
C VAL A 282 -6.66 -6.68 2.64
N ALA A 283 -6.11 -6.75 3.84
CA ALA A 283 -6.86 -7.15 5.02
C ALA A 283 -6.31 -6.50 6.28
N GLU A 284 -7.15 -6.38 7.26
CA GLU A 284 -6.77 -6.06 8.62
C GLU A 284 -6.23 -7.33 9.31
N LEU A 285 -5.08 -7.21 10.00
CA LEU A 285 -4.51 -8.28 10.79
C LEU A 285 -4.79 -8.10 12.28
N ARG A 286 -4.61 -6.90 12.78
CA ARG A 286 -4.75 -6.60 14.21
C ARG A 286 -5.47 -5.28 14.40
N ASP A 287 -6.76 -5.36 14.66
CA ASP A 287 -7.64 -4.25 14.99
C ASP A 287 -7.03 -3.31 16.08
N SER A 288 -6.57 -3.87 17.16
CA SER A 288 -6.04 -3.10 18.31
C SER A 288 -4.71 -2.37 18.03
N HIS A 289 -4.05 -2.66 16.90
CA HIS A 289 -2.81 -2.01 16.49
C HIS A 289 -3.03 -0.81 15.55
N GLY A 290 -4.28 -0.45 15.30
CA GLY A 290 -4.70 0.72 14.54
C GLY A 290 -5.61 1.63 15.37
N VAL A 291 -5.51 2.93 15.16
CA VAL A 291 -6.33 3.98 15.79
C VAL A 291 -6.73 4.96 14.71
N ILE A 292 -8.02 5.27 14.62
CA ILE A 292 -8.55 6.30 13.73
C ILE A 292 -8.47 7.64 14.45
N ILE A 293 -7.93 8.67 13.82
CA ILE A 293 -8.01 10.05 14.28
C ILE A 293 -8.93 10.79 13.31
N ARG A 294 -10.13 11.15 13.78
CA ARG A 294 -11.15 11.80 12.96
C ARG A 294 -10.95 13.30 13.01
N SER A 295 -10.67 13.94 11.87
CA SER A 295 -10.62 15.40 11.74
C SER A 295 -11.73 15.88 10.81
N SER A 296 -12.21 17.08 11.04
CA SER A 296 -13.14 17.75 10.10
C SER A 296 -12.39 18.10 8.82
N GLU A 297 -13.08 18.09 7.70
CA GLU A 297 -12.60 18.74 6.48
C GLU A 297 -12.67 20.26 6.67
N LEU A 298 -11.61 20.99 6.25
CA LEU A 298 -11.48 22.45 6.32
C LEU A 298 -12.22 23.16 5.18
#